data_706c4bfaa66ed8871e7955d1d9d3d62f
#
_entry.id   706c4bfaa66ed8871e7955d1d9d3d62f
#
_cell.length_a   1.000
_cell.length_b   1.000
_cell.length_c   1.000
_cell.angle_alpha   90.00
_cell.angle_beta   90.00
_cell.angle_gamma   90.00
#
_symmetry.space_group_name_H-M   'P 1'
#
loop_
_entity.id
_entity.type
_entity.pdbx_description
1 polymer ?
#
loop_
_entity_poly.entity_id
_entity_poly.type
_entity_poly.pdbx_seq_one_letter_code
_entity_poly.pdbx_strand_id
1 'polypeptide(L)'
;MYTARLQYDRIIITGASSGFGEAFAGTLAPHTAELVLIARNEAALRQLAAALEKRHPGLHASVLPCDLADETSLNTLISRLDSLPPGRTLLINNAGAGDYGDFADGRWEKIRSLLRLNVESLTRLCHALILSLIHISEPTR
;
A
#
# COMPACT_ATOMS: atom_id res chain seq x y z
N MET A 1 1.36 -26.79 18.68
CA MET A 1 1.49 -25.35 18.43
C MET A 1 1.01 -25.04 17.04
N TYR A 2 -0.19 -24.51 16.94
CA TYR A 2 -0.75 -24.06 15.68
C TYR A 2 -0.22 -22.65 15.39
N THR A 3 0.86 -22.53 14.67
CA THR A 3 1.17 -21.33 13.91
C THR A 3 0.54 -21.52 12.53
N ALA A 4 -0.75 -21.22 12.42
CA ALA A 4 -1.36 -21.02 11.12
C ALA A 4 -0.59 -19.84 10.49
N ARG A 5 0.32 -20.12 9.57
CA ARG A 5 0.94 -19.10 8.72
C ARG A 5 -0.19 -18.49 7.93
N LEU A 6 -0.60 -17.28 8.32
CA LEU A 6 -1.50 -16.50 7.50
C LEU A 6 -0.78 -16.30 6.16
N GLN A 7 -1.23 -16.99 5.15
CA GLN A 7 -0.72 -16.79 3.79
C GLN A 7 -1.68 -15.87 3.05
N TYR A 8 -1.12 -14.85 2.45
CA TYR A 8 -1.81 -13.94 1.55
C TYR A 8 -1.30 -14.18 0.14
N ASP A 9 -2.19 -14.07 -0.84
CA ASP A 9 -1.80 -14.05 -2.25
C ASP A 9 -1.06 -12.74 -2.56
N ARG A 10 -1.49 -11.66 -1.90
CA ARG A 10 -0.93 -10.31 -2.08
C ARG A 10 -0.95 -9.50 -0.80
N ILE A 11 0.10 -8.71 -0.58
CA ILE A 11 0.16 -7.69 0.47
C ILE A 11 0.49 -6.35 -0.19
N ILE A 12 -0.35 -5.35 0.04
CA ILE A 12 -0.22 -3.99 -0.48
C ILE A 12 0.21 -3.08 0.67
N ILE A 13 1.30 -2.33 0.50
CA ILE A 13 1.85 -1.45 1.53
C ILE A 13 2.02 -0.05 0.97
N THR A 14 1.33 0.93 1.55
CA THR A 14 1.56 2.35 1.25
C THR A 14 2.64 2.93 2.15
N GLY A 15 3.39 3.91 1.65
CA GLY A 15 4.53 4.47 2.38
C GLY A 15 5.68 3.47 2.57
N ALA A 16 5.86 2.55 1.62
CA ALA A 16 6.79 1.43 1.74
C ALA A 16 8.28 1.81 1.60
N SER A 17 8.59 3.04 1.18
CA SER A 17 9.97 3.45 0.87
C SER A 17 10.84 3.77 2.09
N SER A 18 10.30 3.79 3.28
CA SER A 18 11.03 4.14 4.51
C SER A 18 10.27 3.74 5.78
N GLY A 19 10.97 3.75 6.91
CA GLY A 19 10.41 3.62 8.24
C GLY A 19 9.58 2.35 8.44
N PHE A 20 8.38 2.50 9.00
CA PHE A 20 7.50 1.37 9.29
C PHE A 20 7.05 0.63 8.03
N GLY A 21 6.83 1.32 6.91
CA GLY A 21 6.43 0.68 5.65
C GLY A 21 7.48 -0.28 5.13
N GLU A 22 8.74 0.10 5.16
CA GLU A 22 9.88 -0.76 4.82
C GLU A 22 10.00 -1.94 5.79
N ALA A 23 9.83 -1.69 7.10
CA ALA A 23 9.86 -2.74 8.11
C ALA A 23 8.71 -3.75 7.93
N PHE A 24 7.49 -3.29 7.62
CA PHE A 24 6.37 -4.17 7.28
C PHE A 24 6.67 -5.03 6.06
N ALA A 25 7.23 -4.44 4.99
CA ALA A 25 7.60 -5.19 3.79
C ALA A 25 8.59 -6.31 4.11
N GLY A 26 9.63 -6.03 4.89
CA GLY A 26 10.61 -7.03 5.33
C GLY A 26 10.02 -8.15 6.19
N THR A 27 9.14 -7.79 7.13
CA THR A 27 8.51 -8.75 8.05
C THR A 27 7.49 -9.64 7.34
N LEU A 28 6.75 -9.09 6.37
CA LEU A 28 5.63 -9.77 5.72
C LEU A 28 6.02 -10.49 4.43
N ALA A 29 7.20 -10.21 3.87
CA ALA A 29 7.70 -10.88 2.67
C ALA A 29 7.59 -12.43 2.71
N PRO A 30 7.89 -13.13 3.84
CA PRO A 30 7.76 -14.58 3.91
C PRO A 30 6.31 -15.10 3.88
N HIS A 31 5.31 -14.22 3.97
CA HIS A 31 3.90 -14.59 4.15
C HIS A 31 3.04 -14.34 2.91
N THR A 32 3.64 -13.98 1.80
CA THR A 32 2.94 -13.70 0.55
C THR A 32 3.76 -14.10 -0.67
N ALA A 33 3.07 -14.37 -1.79
CA ALA A 33 3.70 -14.54 -3.09
C ALA A 33 3.95 -13.19 -3.80
N GLU A 34 3.17 -12.14 -3.46
CA GLU A 34 3.28 -10.83 -4.08
C GLU A 34 3.26 -9.71 -3.04
N LEU A 35 4.26 -8.83 -3.09
CA LEU A 35 4.25 -7.53 -2.42
C LEU A 35 3.98 -6.43 -3.43
N VAL A 36 3.05 -5.53 -3.11
CA VAL A 36 2.82 -4.29 -3.88
C VAL A 36 3.29 -3.12 -3.03
N LEU A 37 4.40 -2.52 -3.43
CA LEU A 37 5.08 -1.45 -2.71
C LEU A 37 4.72 -0.10 -3.31
N ILE A 38 4.10 0.78 -2.52
CA ILE A 38 3.57 2.07 -2.97
C ILE A 38 4.23 3.19 -2.18
N ALA A 39 4.87 4.13 -2.85
CA ALA A 39 5.40 5.39 -2.30
C ALA A 39 5.81 6.34 -3.44
N ARG A 40 6.20 7.56 -3.11
CA ARG A 40 6.68 8.55 -4.09
C ARG A 40 8.10 8.25 -4.59
N ASN A 41 8.96 7.73 -3.72
CA ASN A 41 10.37 7.49 -4.06
C ASN A 41 10.53 6.13 -4.76
N GLU A 42 10.47 6.15 -6.08
CA GLU A 42 10.59 4.96 -6.92
C GLU A 42 11.95 4.25 -6.75
N ALA A 43 13.04 5.00 -6.65
CA ALA A 43 14.38 4.42 -6.50
C ALA A 43 14.50 3.60 -5.21
N ALA A 44 14.00 4.13 -4.08
CA ALA A 44 13.97 3.42 -2.81
C ALA A 44 13.08 2.17 -2.87
N LEU A 45 11.91 2.25 -3.52
CA LEU A 45 11.02 1.09 -3.71
C LEU A 45 11.70 0.00 -4.55
N ARG A 46 12.39 0.36 -5.63
CA ARG A 46 13.10 -0.62 -6.48
C ARG A 46 14.24 -1.31 -5.73
N GLN A 47 15.00 -0.57 -4.92
CA GLN A 47 16.05 -1.14 -4.08
C GLN A 47 15.47 -2.12 -3.05
N LEU A 48 14.37 -1.74 -2.38
CA LEU A 48 13.70 -2.61 -1.42
C LEU A 48 13.15 -3.88 -2.09
N ALA A 49 12.47 -3.74 -3.23
CA ALA A 49 11.93 -4.86 -4.00
C ALA A 49 13.03 -5.85 -4.37
N ALA A 50 14.12 -5.39 -4.97
CA ALA A 50 15.24 -6.24 -5.36
C ALA A 50 15.89 -6.96 -4.17
N ALA A 51 16.05 -6.28 -3.04
CA ALA A 51 16.59 -6.88 -1.82
C ALA A 51 15.67 -7.97 -1.25
N LEU A 52 14.34 -7.74 -1.27
CA LEU A 52 13.37 -8.71 -0.76
C LEU A 52 13.23 -9.93 -1.67
N GLU A 53 13.17 -9.74 -2.99
CA GLU A 53 13.12 -10.83 -3.96
C GLU A 53 14.37 -11.72 -3.88
N LYS A 54 15.55 -11.11 -3.71
CA LYS A 54 16.80 -11.86 -3.51
C LYS A 54 16.79 -12.70 -2.23
N ARG A 55 16.18 -12.18 -1.15
CA ARG A 55 16.13 -12.85 0.16
C ARG A 55 15.04 -13.92 0.25
N HIS A 56 13.98 -13.76 -0.52
CA HIS A 56 12.81 -14.63 -0.51
C HIS A 56 12.53 -15.18 -1.91
N PRO A 57 13.17 -16.29 -2.31
CA PRO A 57 12.91 -16.93 -3.61
C PRO A 57 11.42 -17.26 -3.78
N GLY A 58 10.84 -16.86 -4.91
CA GLY A 58 9.42 -17.01 -5.20
C GLY A 58 8.54 -15.80 -4.82
N LEU A 59 9.08 -14.81 -4.11
CA LEU A 59 8.42 -13.54 -3.92
C LEU A 59 8.52 -12.71 -5.20
N HIS A 60 7.42 -12.08 -5.59
CA HIS A 60 7.37 -11.00 -6.58
C HIS A 60 7.06 -9.67 -5.89
N ALA A 61 7.88 -8.65 -6.09
CA ALA A 61 7.69 -7.33 -5.50
C ALA A 61 7.41 -6.29 -6.59
N SER A 62 6.16 -5.92 -6.75
CA SER A 62 5.71 -4.87 -7.66
C SER A 62 5.94 -3.50 -7.07
N VAL A 63 6.49 -2.58 -7.85
CA VAL A 63 6.74 -1.19 -7.47
C VAL A 63 5.75 -0.28 -8.18
N LEU A 64 4.93 0.44 -7.40
CA LEU A 64 3.95 1.40 -7.91
C LEU A 64 4.24 2.80 -7.34
N PRO A 65 5.04 3.61 -8.05
CA PRO A 65 5.28 4.99 -7.64
C PRO A 65 3.97 5.78 -7.68
N CYS A 66 3.65 6.45 -6.57
CA CYS A 66 2.41 7.21 -6.44
C CYS A 66 2.54 8.31 -5.40
N ASP A 67 2.11 9.52 -5.76
CA ASP A 67 1.78 10.56 -4.79
C ASP A 67 0.31 10.40 -4.39
N LEU A 68 0.07 9.89 -3.20
CA LEU A 68 -1.28 9.65 -2.69
C LEU A 68 -2.06 10.94 -2.38
N ALA A 69 -1.38 12.09 -2.28
CA ALA A 69 -2.02 13.40 -2.12
C ALA A 69 -2.45 14.02 -3.46
N ASP A 70 -1.97 13.47 -4.58
CA ASP A 70 -2.37 13.89 -5.92
C ASP A 70 -3.53 13.04 -6.44
N GLU A 71 -4.61 13.69 -6.83
CA GLU A 71 -5.84 13.00 -7.24
C GLU A 71 -5.66 12.14 -8.49
N THR A 72 -4.94 12.65 -9.49
CA THR A 72 -4.70 11.93 -10.75
C THR A 72 -3.83 10.69 -10.50
N SER A 73 -2.77 10.84 -9.71
CA SER A 73 -1.88 9.74 -9.31
C SER A 73 -2.65 8.66 -8.55
N LEU A 74 -3.49 9.06 -7.59
CA LEU A 74 -4.32 8.14 -6.81
C LEU A 74 -5.35 7.41 -7.69
N ASN A 75 -6.01 8.09 -8.62
CA ASN A 75 -6.95 7.47 -9.56
C ASN A 75 -6.27 6.41 -10.42
N THR A 76 -5.08 6.70 -10.92
CA THR A 76 -4.27 5.76 -11.71
C THR A 76 -3.88 4.54 -10.87
N LEU A 77 -3.47 4.75 -9.61
CA LEU A 77 -3.15 3.67 -8.69
C LEU A 77 -4.36 2.77 -8.45
N ILE A 78 -5.53 3.34 -8.13
CA ILE A 78 -6.76 2.58 -7.88
C ILE A 78 -7.13 1.74 -9.11
N SER A 79 -7.06 2.29 -10.32
CA SER A 79 -7.34 1.53 -11.54
C SER A 79 -6.37 0.35 -11.73
N ARG A 80 -5.10 0.52 -11.36
CA ARG A 80 -4.13 -0.58 -11.40
C ARG A 80 -4.44 -1.66 -10.37
N LEU A 81 -4.82 -1.26 -9.15
CA LEU A 81 -5.18 -2.22 -8.10
C LEU A 81 -6.46 -2.99 -8.45
N ASP A 82 -7.44 -2.35 -9.06
CA ASP A 82 -8.67 -3.00 -9.52
C ASP A 82 -8.43 -4.02 -10.63
N SER A 83 -7.38 -3.86 -11.41
CA SER A 83 -7.01 -4.80 -12.49
C SER A 83 -6.23 -6.03 -12.01
N LEU A 84 -5.86 -6.07 -10.73
CA LEU A 84 -5.13 -7.22 -10.18
C LEU A 84 -6.03 -8.46 -10.10
N PRO A 85 -5.47 -9.67 -10.30
CA PRO A 85 -6.24 -10.89 -10.18
C PRO A 85 -6.89 -11.02 -8.79
N PRO A 86 -8.07 -11.66 -8.69
CA PRO A 86 -8.68 -11.98 -7.41
C PRO A 86 -7.72 -12.77 -6.51
N GLY A 87 -7.74 -12.50 -5.21
CA GLY A 87 -6.87 -13.18 -4.25
C GLY A 87 -7.01 -12.61 -2.85
N ARG A 88 -6.53 -13.39 -1.88
CA ARG A 88 -6.51 -12.98 -0.48
C ARG A 88 -5.52 -11.84 -0.30
N THR A 89 -6.03 -10.64 -0.16
CA THR A 89 -5.23 -9.41 -0.11
C THR A 89 -5.23 -8.80 1.28
N LEU A 90 -4.05 -8.42 1.77
CA LEU A 90 -3.86 -7.57 2.95
C LEU A 90 -3.45 -6.18 2.50
N LEU A 91 -4.20 -5.16 2.92
CA LEU A 91 -3.83 -3.75 2.73
C LEU A 91 -3.26 -3.17 4.02
N ILE A 92 -2.05 -2.62 3.93
CA ILE A 92 -1.42 -1.84 5.01
C ILE A 92 -1.36 -0.37 4.59
N ASN A 93 -2.30 0.41 5.11
CA ASN A 93 -2.34 1.86 4.97
C ASN A 93 -1.35 2.49 5.96
N ASN A 94 -0.08 2.59 5.55
CA ASN A 94 0.99 3.12 6.38
C ASN A 94 1.42 4.53 5.93
N ALA A 95 1.16 4.93 4.68
CA ALA A 95 1.50 6.27 4.23
C ALA A 95 0.79 7.33 5.07
N GLY A 96 1.54 8.32 5.49
CA GLY A 96 1.04 9.44 6.28
C GLY A 96 2.11 10.52 6.44
N ALA A 97 1.69 11.72 6.76
CA ALA A 97 2.57 12.83 7.08
C ALA A 97 1.94 13.69 8.17
N GLY A 98 2.79 14.36 8.93
CA GLY A 98 2.39 15.36 9.92
C GLY A 98 2.90 16.74 9.58
N ASP A 99 2.42 17.72 10.31
CA ASP A 99 2.91 19.08 10.31
C ASP A 99 3.00 19.58 11.75
N TYR A 100 3.92 20.50 11.97
CA TYR A 100 4.15 21.10 13.28
C TYR A 100 4.16 22.63 13.10
N GLY A 101 3.61 23.35 14.07
CA GLY A 101 3.53 24.79 14.09
C GLY A 101 2.13 25.28 14.52
N ASP A 102 2.00 26.59 14.64
CA ASP A 102 0.70 27.20 14.95
C ASP A 102 -0.25 27.06 13.76
N PHE A 103 -1.46 26.60 14.03
CA PHE A 103 -2.47 26.37 13.00
C PHE A 103 -2.81 27.65 12.22
N ALA A 104 -2.79 28.81 12.92
CA ALA A 104 -3.06 30.08 12.30
C ALA A 104 -2.05 30.48 11.21
N ASP A 105 -0.80 30.02 11.33
CA ASP A 105 0.27 30.28 10.38
C ASP A 105 0.34 29.22 9.27
N GLY A 106 -0.49 28.18 9.38
CA GLY A 106 -0.54 27.06 8.44
C GLY A 106 -1.03 27.48 7.05
N ARG A 107 -0.30 27.08 6.01
CA ARG A 107 -0.73 27.28 4.63
C ARG A 107 -1.82 26.27 4.28
N TRP A 108 -2.94 26.77 3.73
CA TRP A 108 -4.08 25.93 3.37
C TRP A 108 -3.72 24.79 2.42
N GLU A 109 -2.86 25.01 1.44
CA GLU A 109 -2.42 23.98 0.49
C GLU A 109 -1.73 22.82 1.19
N LYS A 110 -0.96 23.10 2.23
CA LYS A 110 -0.30 22.07 3.03
C LYS A 110 -1.31 21.28 3.87
N ILE A 111 -2.22 21.99 4.55
CA ILE A 111 -3.30 21.34 5.32
C ILE A 111 -4.14 20.45 4.41
N ARG A 112 -4.52 20.95 3.24
CA ARG A 112 -5.28 20.17 2.25
C ARG A 112 -4.52 18.94 1.77
N SER A 113 -3.23 19.04 1.52
CA SER A 113 -2.38 17.91 1.14
C SER A 113 -2.34 16.84 2.23
N LEU A 114 -2.25 17.24 3.50
CA LEU A 114 -2.29 16.31 4.63
C LEU A 114 -3.64 15.61 4.75
N LEU A 115 -4.75 16.31 4.56
CA LEU A 115 -6.09 15.70 4.57
C LEU A 115 -6.24 14.69 3.42
N ARG A 116 -5.75 15.03 2.24
CA ARG A 116 -5.75 14.10 1.09
C ARG A 116 -4.92 12.86 1.37
N LEU A 117 -3.71 13.02 1.91
CA LEU A 117 -2.84 11.90 2.20
C LEU A 117 -3.37 11.03 3.35
N ASN A 118 -3.70 11.65 4.51
CA ASN A 118 -3.98 10.90 5.73
C ASN A 118 -5.42 10.40 5.83
N VAL A 119 -6.37 11.01 5.11
CA VAL A 119 -7.80 10.69 5.20
C VAL A 119 -8.35 10.20 3.86
N GLU A 120 -8.29 11.03 2.82
CA GLU A 120 -8.94 10.73 1.54
C GLU A 120 -8.33 9.50 0.86
N SER A 121 -7.00 9.46 0.72
CA SER A 121 -6.32 8.36 0.03
C SER A 121 -6.53 7.02 0.73
N LEU A 122 -6.39 7.00 2.05
CA LEU A 122 -6.64 5.82 2.89
C LEU A 122 -8.08 5.31 2.71
N THR A 123 -9.05 6.21 2.80
CA THR A 123 -10.47 5.87 2.67
C THR A 123 -10.78 5.33 1.28
N ARG A 124 -10.24 5.96 0.23
CA ARG A 124 -10.46 5.54 -1.16
C ARG A 124 -9.81 4.19 -1.47
N LEU A 125 -8.60 3.92 -0.96
CA LEU A 125 -7.95 2.63 -1.12
C LEU A 125 -8.73 1.52 -0.42
N CYS A 126 -9.20 1.75 0.81
CA CYS A 126 -10.06 0.80 1.51
C CYS A 126 -11.35 0.54 0.72
N HIS A 127 -12.03 1.59 0.25
CA HIS A 127 -13.27 1.45 -0.50
C HIS A 127 -13.07 0.66 -1.80
N ALA A 128 -12.05 0.97 -2.58
CA ALA A 128 -11.76 0.28 -3.83
C ALA A 128 -11.45 -1.21 -3.60
N LEU A 129 -10.60 -1.52 -2.63
CA LEU A 129 -10.22 -2.91 -2.37
C LEU A 129 -11.34 -3.75 -1.74
N ILE A 130 -12.19 -3.16 -0.90
CA ILE A 130 -13.36 -3.87 -0.34
C ILE A 130 -14.32 -4.28 -1.47
N LEU A 131 -14.58 -3.41 -2.43
CA LEU A 131 -15.45 -3.73 -3.56
C LEU A 131 -14.90 -4.90 -4.40
N SER A 132 -13.59 -4.97 -4.60
CA SER A 132 -12.96 -6.10 -5.29
C SER A 132 -13.01 -7.41 -4.47
N LEU A 133 -12.98 -7.32 -3.15
CA LEU A 133 -13.04 -8.48 -2.24
C LEU A 133 -14.45 -9.07 -2.11
N ILE A 134 -15.52 -8.28 -2.25
CA ILE A 134 -16.90 -8.77 -2.16
C ILE A 134 -17.22 -9.78 -3.26
N HIS A 135 -16.60 -9.68 -4.43
CA HIS A 135 -16.77 -10.63 -5.52
C HIS A 135 -16.10 -12.01 -5.27
N ILE A 136 -15.21 -12.10 -4.27
CA ILE A 136 -14.49 -13.36 -3.93
C ILE A 136 -15.26 -14.19 -2.91
N SER A 137 -16.18 -13.57 -2.15
CA SER A 137 -16.84 -14.20 -1.01
C SER A 137 -18.27 -14.73 -1.29
N GLU A 138 -18.76 -14.68 -2.53
CA GLU A 138 -20.00 -15.36 -2.87
C GLU A 138 -19.76 -16.87 -2.95
N PRO A 139 -20.33 -17.68 -2.03
CA PRO A 139 -20.29 -19.11 -2.19
C PRO A 139 -21.08 -19.47 -3.46
N THR A 140 -20.42 -20.14 -4.39
CA THR A 140 -21.07 -20.81 -5.51
C THR A 140 -22.15 -21.72 -4.95
N ARG A 141 -23.41 -21.34 -5.16
CA ARG A 141 -24.57 -22.22 -4.89
C ARG A 141 -24.62 -23.34 -5.92
#